data_cf3935c48550f3d4a55c27cc29fb8fec
#
_entry.id   cf3935c48550f3d4a55c27cc29fb8fec
#
_cell.length_a   1.000
_cell.length_b   1.000
_cell.length_c   1.000
_cell.angle_alpha   90.00
_cell.angle_beta   90.00
_cell.angle_gamma   90.00
#
_symmetry.space_group_name_H-M   'P 1'
#
loop_
_entity.id
_entity.type
_entity.pdbx_description
1 polymer ?
#
loop_
_entity_poly.entity_id
_entity_poly.type
_entity_poly.pdbx_seq_one_letter_code
_entity_poly.pdbx_strand_id
1 'polypeptide(L)'
;TPIAYFSLSNDNLSYEKFQQKTSFNRLNRAIDNAKRMKQYPAVKIGRLAIDESHRNTGVGRYLLSLIKSSMIINQKSGCRFITVDAYNDAIGFYEKNGFVMVNAFNPEKRTQPMFFDLAQLL
;
A
#
# COMPACT_ATOMS: atom_id res chain seq x y z
N THR A 1 -11.10 24.53 -6.06
CA THR A 1 -10.25 23.45 -6.58
C THR A 1 -9.63 22.68 -5.43
N PRO A 2 -9.77 21.36 -5.38
CA PRO A 2 -9.17 20.60 -4.29
C PRO A 2 -7.65 20.65 -4.35
N ILE A 3 -7.00 20.72 -3.18
CA ILE A 3 -5.55 20.69 -3.05
C ILE A 3 -5.04 19.28 -3.37
N ALA A 4 -5.81 18.27 -2.93
CA ALA A 4 -5.45 16.88 -3.12
C ALA A 4 -6.69 16.00 -2.99
N TYR A 5 -6.63 14.79 -3.54
CA TYR A 5 -7.69 13.82 -3.37
C TYR A 5 -7.13 12.40 -3.45
N PHE A 6 -7.89 11.45 -2.92
CA PHE A 6 -7.56 10.03 -3.04
C PHE A 6 -8.85 9.22 -3.18
N SER A 7 -8.70 8.00 -3.66
CA SER A 7 -9.79 7.03 -3.69
C SER A 7 -9.32 5.70 -3.13
N LEU A 8 -10.22 4.99 -2.48
CA LEU A 8 -9.93 3.69 -1.88
C LEU A 8 -10.90 2.66 -2.45
N SER A 9 -10.41 1.43 -2.61
CA SER A 9 -11.23 0.30 -3.04
C SER A 9 -10.77 -0.97 -2.35
N ASN A 10 -11.66 -1.98 -2.33
CA ASN A 10 -11.28 -3.28 -1.79
C ASN A 10 -10.27 -3.96 -2.70
N ASP A 11 -9.34 -4.68 -2.08
CA ASP A 11 -8.29 -5.42 -2.77
C ASP A 11 -7.88 -6.62 -1.92
N ASN A 12 -6.90 -7.36 -2.40
CA ASN A 12 -6.26 -8.40 -1.61
C ASN A 12 -4.77 -8.42 -1.91
N LEU A 13 -4.00 -8.95 -0.97
CA LEU A 13 -2.59 -9.24 -1.15
C LEU A 13 -2.47 -10.76 -1.16
N SER A 14 -2.15 -11.33 -2.31
CA SER A 14 -2.22 -12.77 -2.52
C SER A 14 -0.89 -13.35 -2.95
N TYR A 15 -0.73 -14.64 -2.65
CA TYR A 15 0.42 -15.43 -3.09
C TYR A 15 0.67 -15.29 -4.60
N GLU A 16 -0.40 -15.24 -5.39
CA GLU A 16 -0.29 -15.18 -6.85
C GLU A 16 0.28 -13.86 -7.36
N LYS A 17 0.12 -12.76 -6.60
CA LYS A 17 0.66 -11.45 -6.99
C LYS A 17 2.17 -11.37 -6.87
N PHE A 18 2.78 -12.25 -6.08
CA PHE A 18 4.22 -12.27 -5.86
C PHE A 18 4.90 -13.15 -6.89
N GLN A 19 5.83 -12.58 -7.64
CA GLN A 19 6.66 -13.34 -8.58
C GLN A 19 7.60 -14.27 -7.84
N GLN A 20 8.16 -13.80 -6.73
CA GLN A 20 9.00 -14.61 -5.86
C GLN A 20 8.16 -15.14 -4.69
N LYS A 21 7.84 -16.41 -4.72
CA LYS A 21 7.00 -17.02 -3.70
C LYS A 21 7.64 -17.03 -2.32
N THR A 22 8.97 -17.00 -2.26
CA THR A 22 9.69 -16.89 -0.99
C THR A 22 9.39 -15.57 -0.29
N SER A 23 9.18 -14.48 -1.03
CA SER A 23 8.82 -13.18 -0.46
C SER A 23 7.45 -13.24 0.21
N PHE A 24 6.46 -13.84 -0.45
CA PHE A 24 5.14 -14.03 0.16
C PHE A 24 5.22 -14.96 1.37
N ASN A 25 5.97 -16.05 1.27
CA ASN A 25 6.10 -16.99 2.38
C ASN A 25 6.76 -16.35 3.60
N ARG A 26 7.73 -15.45 3.38
CA ARG A 26 8.36 -14.69 4.46
C ARG A 26 7.34 -13.79 5.14
N LEU A 27 6.54 -13.07 4.37
CA LEU A 27 5.46 -12.24 4.89
C LEU A 27 4.47 -13.09 5.68
N ASN A 28 4.07 -14.23 5.11
CA ASN A 28 3.09 -15.12 5.71
C ASN A 28 3.58 -15.68 7.06
N ARG A 29 4.87 -15.97 7.18
CA ARG A 29 5.45 -16.46 8.44
C ARG A 29 5.47 -15.40 9.54
N ALA A 30 5.49 -14.12 9.17
CA ALA A 30 5.44 -13.02 10.13
C ALA A 30 4.03 -12.84 10.73
N ILE A 31 3.02 -13.48 10.15
CA ILE A 31 1.64 -13.42 10.62
C ILE A 31 1.38 -14.60 11.54
N ASP A 32 0.52 -14.39 12.56
CA ASP A 32 0.13 -15.42 13.48
C ASP A 32 -0.33 -16.68 12.73
N ASN A 33 0.17 -17.85 13.15
CA ASN A 33 -0.09 -19.14 12.52
C ASN A 33 -1.58 -19.42 12.31
N ALA A 34 -2.42 -19.05 13.25
CA ALA A 34 -3.85 -19.31 13.19
C ALA A 34 -4.53 -18.53 12.06
N LYS A 35 -3.85 -17.53 11.49
CA LYS A 35 -4.44 -16.64 10.49
C LYS A 35 -3.71 -16.66 9.14
N ARG A 36 -2.76 -17.57 8.96
CA ARG A 36 -2.04 -17.66 7.69
C ARG A 36 -2.97 -18.07 6.56
N MET A 37 -2.92 -17.33 5.46
CA MET A 37 -3.78 -17.53 4.30
C MET A 37 -2.97 -17.33 3.03
N LYS A 38 -3.53 -17.78 1.89
CA LYS A 38 -2.92 -17.52 0.59
C LYS A 38 -3.23 -16.11 0.08
N GLN A 39 -4.21 -15.45 0.66
CA GLN A 39 -4.54 -14.06 0.35
C GLN A 39 -5.06 -13.37 1.59
N TYR A 40 -4.81 -12.07 1.67
CA TYR A 40 -5.22 -11.24 2.80
C TYR A 40 -6.04 -10.06 2.29
N PRO A 41 -7.14 -9.71 2.99
CA PRO A 41 -7.89 -8.51 2.65
C PRO A 41 -6.99 -7.27 2.72
N ALA A 42 -7.17 -6.38 1.76
CA ALA A 42 -6.43 -5.15 1.68
C ALA A 42 -7.33 -4.03 1.18
N VAL A 43 -6.88 -2.80 1.38
CA VAL A 43 -7.50 -1.62 0.78
C VAL A 43 -6.50 -1.04 -0.20
N LYS A 44 -6.97 -0.79 -1.42
CA LYS A 44 -6.13 -0.24 -2.47
C LYS A 44 -6.33 1.25 -2.60
N ILE A 45 -5.23 1.99 -2.65
CA ILE A 45 -5.27 3.39 -3.04
C ILE A 45 -5.35 3.41 -4.57
N GLY A 46 -6.53 3.74 -5.08
CA GLY A 46 -6.74 3.79 -6.52
C GLY A 46 -6.16 5.03 -7.15
N ARG A 47 -6.30 6.16 -6.46
CA ARG A 47 -5.73 7.43 -6.91
C ARG A 47 -5.23 8.19 -5.69
N LEU A 48 -4.11 8.86 -5.87
CA LEU A 48 -3.60 9.84 -4.92
C LEU A 48 -3.02 10.96 -5.75
N ALA A 49 -3.70 12.08 -5.79
CA ALA A 49 -3.31 13.21 -6.61
C ALA A 49 -3.20 14.46 -5.74
N ILE A 50 -2.16 15.23 -5.99
CA ILE A 50 -1.87 16.46 -5.25
C ILE A 50 -1.73 17.58 -6.27
N ASP A 51 -2.41 18.70 -6.02
CA ASP A 51 -2.28 19.88 -6.85
C ASP A 51 -0.82 20.27 -6.97
N GLU A 52 -0.41 20.63 -8.18
CA GLU A 52 1.00 20.88 -8.50
C GLU A 52 1.62 21.96 -7.59
N SER A 53 0.85 23.00 -7.25
CA SER A 53 1.32 24.08 -6.38
C SER A 53 1.56 23.62 -4.93
N HIS A 54 1.05 22.48 -4.55
CA HIS A 54 1.19 21.93 -3.20
C HIS A 54 2.11 20.70 -3.12
N ARG A 55 2.77 20.35 -4.21
CA ARG A 55 3.74 19.26 -4.21
C ARG A 55 4.95 19.63 -3.38
N ASN A 56 5.56 18.63 -2.75
CA ASN A 56 6.72 18.78 -1.88
C ASN A 56 6.45 19.63 -0.64
N THR A 57 5.18 19.77 -0.25
CA THR A 57 4.77 20.51 0.96
C THR A 57 4.41 19.59 2.12
N GLY A 58 4.51 18.27 1.94
CA GLY A 58 4.12 17.30 2.96
C GLY A 58 2.67 16.89 2.91
N VAL A 59 1.88 17.40 1.95
CA VAL A 59 0.45 17.06 1.82
C VAL A 59 0.26 15.58 1.52
N GLY A 60 1.07 15.02 0.62
CA GLY A 60 0.98 13.59 0.26
C GLY A 60 1.24 12.70 1.45
N ARG A 61 2.29 12.99 2.22
CA ARG A 61 2.62 12.25 3.44
C ARG A 61 1.49 12.35 4.46
N TYR A 62 0.92 13.55 4.61
CA TYR A 62 -0.20 13.76 5.51
C TYR A 62 -1.41 12.92 5.11
N LEU A 63 -1.75 12.88 3.81
CA LEU A 63 -2.86 12.07 3.32
C LEU A 63 -2.62 10.57 3.57
N LEU A 64 -1.42 10.07 3.33
CA LEU A 64 -1.10 8.69 3.62
C LEU A 64 -1.24 8.39 5.11
N SER A 65 -0.82 9.31 5.97
CA SER A 65 -0.99 9.15 7.42
C SER A 65 -2.46 9.09 7.80
N LEU A 66 -3.30 9.90 7.18
CA LEU A 66 -4.75 9.88 7.42
C LEU A 66 -5.35 8.53 6.99
N ILE A 67 -4.97 8.03 5.84
CA ILE A 67 -5.45 6.74 5.34
C ILE A 67 -5.06 5.62 6.32
N LYS A 68 -3.80 5.58 6.72
CA LYS A 68 -3.30 4.59 7.66
C LYS A 68 -4.04 4.66 9.01
N SER A 69 -4.20 5.86 9.55
CA SER A 69 -4.90 6.04 10.83
C SER A 69 -6.36 5.64 10.74
N SER A 70 -7.02 6.00 9.64
CA SER A 70 -8.41 5.64 9.38
C SER A 70 -8.59 4.12 9.36
N MET A 71 -7.67 3.41 8.73
CA MET A 71 -7.71 1.94 8.65
C MET A 71 -7.57 1.29 10.02
N ILE A 72 -6.72 1.84 10.88
CA ILE A 72 -6.51 1.31 12.22
C ILE A 72 -7.71 1.59 13.12
N ILE A 73 -8.21 2.82 13.11
CA ILE A 73 -9.32 3.23 13.98
C ILE A 73 -10.59 2.46 13.64
N ASN A 74 -10.89 2.32 12.35
CA ASN A 74 -12.15 1.73 11.93
C ASN A 74 -12.15 0.20 11.95
N GLN A 75 -11.04 -0.44 11.66
CA GLN A 75 -10.81 -1.90 11.62
C GLN A 75 -12.01 -2.73 11.14
N LYS A 76 -12.96 -2.11 10.45
CA LYS A 76 -14.23 -2.73 10.08
C LYS A 76 -14.10 -3.82 9.04
N SER A 77 -13.05 -3.74 8.24
CA SER A 77 -12.85 -4.66 7.11
C SER A 77 -11.92 -5.82 7.46
N GLY A 78 -11.27 -5.77 8.62
CA GLY A 78 -10.24 -6.74 8.96
C GLY A 78 -9.01 -6.66 8.06
N CYS A 79 -8.86 -5.57 7.31
CA CYS A 79 -7.74 -5.40 6.40
C CYS A 79 -6.44 -5.17 7.17
N ARG A 80 -5.41 -5.86 6.75
CA ARG A 80 -4.07 -5.70 7.30
C ARG A 80 -3.17 -4.86 6.41
N PHE A 81 -3.46 -4.78 5.12
CA PHE A 81 -2.56 -4.18 4.15
C PHE A 81 -3.23 -3.04 3.41
N ILE A 82 -2.41 -2.07 3.03
CA ILE A 82 -2.77 -1.04 2.06
C ILE A 82 -1.95 -1.32 0.81
N THR A 83 -2.59 -1.39 -0.34
CA THR A 83 -1.91 -1.63 -1.61
C THR A 83 -2.00 -0.40 -2.51
N VAL A 84 -1.07 -0.30 -3.44
CA VAL A 84 -1.07 0.77 -4.43
C VAL A 84 -0.34 0.27 -5.68
N ASP A 85 -0.82 0.69 -6.84
CA ASP A 85 -0.04 0.58 -8.09
C ASP A 85 0.66 1.92 -8.27
N ALA A 86 1.91 2.00 -7.83
CA ALA A 86 2.66 3.25 -7.81
C ALA A 86 3.25 3.54 -9.19
N TYR A 87 3.03 4.76 -9.69
CA TYR A 87 3.77 5.20 -10.87
C TYR A 87 5.26 5.15 -10.59
N ASN A 88 6.04 4.87 -11.63
CA ASN A 88 7.47 4.65 -11.45
C ASN A 88 8.18 5.84 -10.78
N ASP A 89 7.75 7.06 -11.09
CA ASP A 89 8.32 8.27 -10.47
C ASP A 89 7.82 8.53 -9.05
N ALA A 90 6.82 7.78 -8.59
CA ALA A 90 6.27 7.91 -7.24
C ALA A 90 6.76 6.83 -6.28
N ILE A 91 7.51 5.85 -6.75
CA ILE A 91 8.00 4.74 -5.92
C ILE A 91 8.75 5.28 -4.69
N GLY A 92 9.65 6.22 -4.91
CA GLY A 92 10.44 6.80 -3.81
C GLY A 92 9.57 7.46 -2.74
N PHE A 93 8.49 8.12 -3.15
CA PHE A 93 7.53 8.72 -2.22
C PHE A 93 6.88 7.65 -1.34
N TYR A 94 6.40 6.55 -1.96
CA TYR A 94 5.76 5.49 -1.21
C TYR A 94 6.76 4.77 -0.31
N GLU A 95 7.98 4.53 -0.77
CA GLU A 95 9.02 3.90 0.04
C GLU A 95 9.36 4.72 1.28
N LYS A 96 9.43 6.04 1.15
CA LYS A 96 9.66 6.94 2.29
C LYS A 96 8.53 6.88 3.31
N ASN A 97 7.36 6.43 2.90
CA ASN A 97 6.19 6.30 3.76
C ASN A 97 5.93 4.86 4.19
N GLY A 98 6.91 3.99 4.05
CA GLY A 98 6.87 2.63 4.59
C GLY A 98 6.32 1.57 3.66
N PHE A 99 5.97 1.91 2.43
CA PHE A 99 5.54 0.92 1.45
C PHE A 99 6.75 0.18 0.88
N VAL A 100 6.51 -1.07 0.50
CA VAL A 100 7.54 -1.90 -0.13
C VAL A 100 7.02 -2.48 -1.45
N MET A 101 7.94 -2.79 -2.34
CA MET A 101 7.60 -3.39 -3.62
C MET A 101 7.11 -4.82 -3.43
N VAL A 102 6.06 -5.19 -4.15
CA VAL A 102 5.61 -6.59 -4.20
C VAL A 102 6.61 -7.43 -5.00
N ASN A 103 7.10 -6.88 -6.10
CA ASN A 103 8.00 -7.56 -7.02
C ASN A 103 9.20 -6.68 -7.34
N ALA A 104 10.21 -7.26 -7.99
CA ALA A 104 11.33 -6.51 -8.55
C ALA A 104 10.80 -5.49 -9.57
N PHE A 105 11.48 -4.36 -9.69
CA PHE A 105 11.09 -3.31 -10.62
C PHE A 105 11.03 -3.84 -12.06
N ASN A 106 9.92 -3.56 -12.74
CA ASN A 106 9.71 -3.94 -14.13
C ASN A 106 9.63 -2.67 -14.99
N PRO A 107 10.69 -2.36 -15.75
CA PRO A 107 10.73 -1.11 -16.54
C PRO A 107 9.72 -1.07 -17.69
N GLU A 108 9.15 -2.21 -18.05
CA GLU A 108 8.15 -2.26 -19.13
C GLU A 108 6.77 -1.81 -18.66
N LYS A 109 6.55 -1.68 -17.35
CA LYS A 109 5.28 -1.25 -16.79
C LYS A 109 5.36 0.17 -16.28
N ARG A 110 4.24 0.90 -16.42
CA ARG A 110 4.14 2.29 -15.94
C ARG A 110 4.00 2.36 -14.42
N THR A 111 3.42 1.32 -13.82
CA THR A 111 3.17 1.25 -12.40
C THR A 111 3.75 -0.03 -11.83
N GLN A 112 4.08 0.03 -10.53
CA GLN A 112 4.61 -1.11 -9.80
C GLN A 112 3.74 -1.36 -8.58
N PRO A 113 3.32 -2.61 -8.32
CA PRO A 113 2.53 -2.89 -7.13
C PRO A 113 3.39 -2.76 -5.87
N MET A 114 2.84 -2.07 -4.89
CA MET A 114 3.47 -1.87 -3.59
C MET A 114 2.45 -2.11 -2.49
N PHE A 115 2.92 -2.37 -1.28
CA PHE A 115 2.03 -2.55 -0.13
C PHE A 115 2.64 -1.99 1.14
N PHE A 116 1.76 -1.66 2.09
CA PHE A 116 2.11 -1.26 3.44
C PHE A 116 1.44 -2.19 4.44
N ASP A 117 2.19 -2.71 5.39
CA ASP A 117 1.66 -3.58 6.45
C ASP A 117 1.25 -2.72 7.64
N LEU A 118 -0.06 -2.67 7.90
CA LEU A 118 -0.61 -1.88 9.01
C LEU A 118 -0.10 -2.33 10.37
N ALA A 119 0.39 -3.56 10.50
CA ALA A 119 0.95 -4.05 11.75
C ALA A 119 2.16 -3.23 12.21
N GLN A 120 2.83 -2.52 11.29
CA GLN A 120 3.95 -1.66 11.65
C GLN A 120 3.55 -0.49 12.57
N LEU A 121 2.26 -0.16 12.61
CA LEU A 121 1.75 0.95 13.41
C LEU A 121 1.19 0.53 14.77
N LEU A 122 1.19 -0.77 15.06
CA LEU A 122 0.63 -1.31 16.31
C LEU A 122 1.71 -1.54 17.35
#